data_241a4939dc3df386869b076a05438887
#
_entry.id   241a4939dc3df386869b076a05438887
#
_cell.length_a   1.000
_cell.length_b   1.000
_cell.length_c   1.000
_cell.angle_alpha   90.00
_cell.angle_beta   90.00
_cell.angle_gamma   90.00
#
_symmetry.space_group_name_H-M   'P 1'
#
loop_
_entity.id
_entity.type
_entity.pdbx_description
1 polymer ?
#
loop_
_entity_poly.entity_id
_entity_poly.type
_entity_poly.pdbx_seq_one_letter_code
_entity_poly.pdbx_strand_id
1 'polypeptide(L)'
;MARRSRDWNVGLAQDLRDQKFAREFLLAAIDAGVPLQVALAKVVRAMGVKEFAVKVRMASPNLLRALNSRHNPTQDTLNRLLEPFRLKLSLAPIDPLERRHAA
;
A
#
# COMPACT_ATOMS: atom_id res chain seq x y z
N MET A 1 19.15 2.36 22.85
CA MET A 1 18.91 1.50 21.82
C MET A 1 18.35 2.09 20.54
N ALA A 2 18.84 3.28 20.20
CA ALA A 2 18.52 3.94 18.94
C ALA A 2 18.81 3.04 17.74
N ARG A 3 19.86 2.23 17.87
CA ARG A 3 20.27 1.27 16.86
C ARG A 3 19.17 0.25 16.55
N ARG A 4 18.40 -0.15 17.56
CA ARG A 4 17.33 -1.14 17.41
C ARG A 4 16.19 -0.62 16.55
N SER A 5 15.76 0.63 16.76
CA SER A 5 14.74 1.26 15.94
C SER A 5 15.17 1.37 14.49
N ARG A 6 16.45 1.72 14.30
CA ARG A 6 17.02 1.86 12.97
C ARG A 6 17.06 0.52 12.25
N ASP A 7 17.48 -0.53 12.95
CA ASP A 7 17.53 -1.88 12.40
C ASP A 7 16.14 -2.38 12.06
N TRP A 8 15.16 -2.05 12.90
CA TRP A 8 13.76 -2.39 12.65
C TRP A 8 13.26 -1.79 11.34
N ASN A 9 13.52 -0.50 11.13
CA ASN A 9 13.07 0.19 9.91
C ASN A 9 13.76 -0.37 8.67
N VAL A 10 15.04 -0.68 8.76
CA VAL A 10 15.79 -1.28 7.65
C VAL A 10 15.26 -2.68 7.36
N GLY A 11 15.01 -3.48 8.39
CA GLY A 11 14.44 -4.81 8.23
C GLY A 11 13.08 -4.77 7.58
N LEU A 12 12.20 -3.87 8.00
CA LEU A 12 10.89 -3.71 7.42
C LEU A 12 10.97 -3.34 5.93
N ALA A 13 11.86 -2.40 5.58
CA ALA A 13 12.04 -1.99 4.20
C ALA A 13 12.50 -3.16 3.32
N GLN A 14 13.41 -3.99 3.84
CA GLN A 14 13.86 -5.17 3.11
C GLN A 14 12.75 -6.20 2.94
N ASP A 15 11.96 -6.43 3.98
CA ASP A 15 10.85 -7.37 3.95
C ASP A 15 9.78 -6.93 2.95
N LEU A 16 9.53 -5.63 2.87
CA LEU A 16 8.52 -5.09 1.95
C LEU A 16 8.89 -5.25 0.47
N ARG A 17 10.14 -5.58 0.15
CA ARG A 17 10.54 -5.91 -1.21
C ARG A 17 10.02 -7.28 -1.63
N ASP A 18 9.73 -8.15 -0.67
CA ASP A 18 9.10 -9.43 -0.93
C ASP A 18 7.61 -9.20 -1.16
N GLN A 19 7.12 -9.58 -2.34
CA GLN A 19 5.73 -9.38 -2.72
C GLN A 19 4.76 -10.05 -1.76
N LYS A 20 5.11 -11.22 -1.27
CA LYS A 20 4.26 -11.97 -0.34
C LYS A 20 4.15 -11.24 1.00
N PHE A 21 5.26 -10.77 1.52
CA PHE A 21 5.27 -9.99 2.76
C PHE A 21 4.53 -8.67 2.57
N ALA A 22 4.77 -7.98 1.45
CA ALA A 22 4.12 -6.72 1.15
C ALA A 22 2.60 -6.88 1.06
N ARG A 23 2.13 -7.98 0.46
CA ARG A 23 0.71 -8.30 0.41
C ARG A 23 0.11 -8.40 1.81
N GLU A 24 0.74 -9.14 2.69
CA GLU A 24 0.27 -9.30 4.07
C GLU A 24 0.33 -7.97 4.83
N PHE A 25 1.36 -7.18 4.58
CA PHE A 25 1.48 -5.85 5.17
C PHE A 25 0.31 -4.95 4.74
N LEU A 26 -0.02 -4.95 3.44
CA LEU A 26 -1.11 -4.13 2.93
C LEU A 26 -2.45 -4.54 3.55
N LEU A 27 -2.72 -5.84 3.60
CA LEU A 27 -3.95 -6.34 4.20
C LEU A 27 -4.06 -5.98 5.68
N ALA A 28 -2.96 -6.13 6.42
CA ALA A 28 -2.92 -5.78 7.84
C ALA A 28 -3.10 -4.28 8.07
N ALA A 29 -2.49 -3.45 7.20
CA ALA A 29 -2.61 -2.00 7.29
C ALA A 29 -4.04 -1.54 7.08
N ILE A 30 -4.71 -2.09 6.07
CA ILE A 30 -6.12 -1.78 5.79
C ILE A 30 -6.99 -2.20 6.96
N ASP A 31 -6.76 -3.38 7.49
CA ASP A 31 -7.50 -3.89 8.65
C ASP A 31 -7.32 -2.99 9.88
N ALA A 32 -6.14 -2.41 10.02
CA ALA A 32 -5.83 -1.48 11.11
C ALA A 32 -6.33 -0.06 10.87
N GLY A 33 -6.97 0.19 9.74
CA GLY A 33 -7.51 1.51 9.42
C GLY A 33 -6.54 2.47 8.76
N VAL A 34 -5.38 1.99 8.33
CA VAL A 34 -4.41 2.82 7.61
C VAL A 34 -4.92 3.07 6.19
N PRO A 35 -4.92 4.31 5.70
CA PRO A 35 -5.33 4.58 4.32
C PRO A 35 -4.49 3.80 3.31
N LEU A 36 -5.14 3.28 2.28
CA LEU A 36 -4.48 2.46 1.27
C LEU A 36 -3.29 3.18 0.63
N GLN A 37 -3.45 4.46 0.28
CA GLN A 37 -2.37 5.22 -0.35
C GLN A 37 -1.14 5.33 0.55
N VAL A 38 -1.35 5.46 1.85
CA VAL A 38 -0.26 5.53 2.83
C VAL A 38 0.50 4.20 2.87
N ALA A 39 -0.23 3.10 2.95
CA ALA A 39 0.37 1.77 2.99
C ALA A 39 1.09 1.45 1.68
N LEU A 40 0.45 1.75 0.53
CA LEU A 40 1.06 1.53 -0.78
C LEU A 40 2.33 2.37 -0.95
N ALA A 41 2.31 3.63 -0.50
CA ALA A 41 3.49 4.49 -0.61
C ALA A 41 4.68 3.88 0.12
N LYS A 42 4.44 3.30 1.28
CA LYS A 42 5.50 2.65 2.05
C LYS A 42 6.10 1.46 1.30
N VAL A 43 5.25 0.63 0.74
CA VAL A 43 5.69 -0.53 -0.04
C VAL A 43 6.45 -0.11 -1.29
N VAL A 44 5.90 0.85 -2.04
CA VAL A 44 6.52 1.31 -3.29
C VAL A 44 7.89 1.92 -3.03
N ARG A 45 8.02 2.72 -1.97
CA ARG A 45 9.31 3.32 -1.62
C ARG A 45 10.33 2.26 -1.22
N ALA A 46 9.90 1.21 -0.52
CA ALA A 46 10.77 0.13 -0.14
C ALA A 46 11.24 -0.68 -1.35
N MET A 47 10.35 -0.87 -2.33
CA MET A 47 10.70 -1.59 -3.56
C MET A 47 11.49 -0.75 -4.54
N GLY A 48 11.38 0.57 -4.45
CA GLY A 48 11.96 1.50 -5.40
C GLY A 48 10.91 2.03 -6.35
N VAL A 49 10.78 3.36 -6.40
CA VAL A 49 9.74 4.02 -7.21
C VAL A 49 9.89 3.68 -8.69
N LYS A 50 11.12 3.75 -9.21
CA LYS A 50 11.36 3.48 -10.63
C LYS A 50 11.06 2.03 -11.00
N GLU A 51 11.53 1.11 -10.17
CA GLU A 51 11.33 -0.31 -10.36
C GLU A 51 9.84 -0.66 -10.32
N PHE A 52 9.13 -0.10 -9.37
CA PHE A 52 7.69 -0.34 -9.25
C PHE A 52 6.93 0.27 -10.43
N ALA A 53 7.31 1.46 -10.86
CA ALA A 53 6.67 2.12 -12.00
C ALA A 53 6.76 1.26 -13.26
N VAL A 54 7.93 0.67 -13.51
CA VAL A 54 8.11 -0.24 -14.63
C VAL A 54 7.20 -1.47 -14.48
N LYS A 55 7.14 -2.02 -13.30
CA LYS A 55 6.34 -3.22 -13.01
C LYS A 55 4.85 -2.99 -13.30
N VAL A 56 4.33 -1.83 -12.95
CA VAL A 56 2.91 -1.50 -13.15
C VAL A 56 2.67 -0.73 -14.44
N ARG A 57 3.70 -0.54 -15.26
CA ARG A 57 3.61 0.15 -16.55
C ARG A 57 3.06 1.56 -16.43
N MET A 58 3.62 2.31 -15.51
CA MET A 58 3.17 3.66 -15.20
C MET A 58 4.38 4.59 -15.14
N ALA A 59 4.24 5.83 -15.63
CA ALA A 59 5.30 6.82 -15.48
C ALA A 59 5.47 7.16 -14.00
N SER A 60 6.71 7.34 -13.56
CA SER A 60 7.00 7.64 -12.16
C SER A 60 6.22 8.84 -11.61
N PRO A 61 6.08 9.96 -12.34
CA PRO A 61 5.26 11.07 -11.83
C PRO A 61 3.80 10.69 -11.61
N ASN A 62 3.23 9.87 -12.48
CA ASN A 62 1.85 9.42 -12.34
C ASN A 62 1.70 8.48 -11.14
N LEU A 63 2.69 7.61 -10.94
CA LEU A 63 2.72 6.72 -9.79
C LEU A 63 2.76 7.53 -8.49
N LEU A 64 3.65 8.51 -8.40
CA LEU A 64 3.78 9.34 -7.20
C LEU A 64 2.51 10.14 -6.95
N ARG A 65 1.85 10.61 -7.99
CA ARG A 65 0.58 11.31 -7.86
C ARG A 65 -0.50 10.40 -7.30
N ALA A 66 -0.57 9.17 -7.79
CA ALA A 66 -1.54 8.20 -7.30
C ALA A 66 -1.33 7.84 -5.83
N LEU A 67 -0.09 7.90 -5.35
CA LEU A 67 0.23 7.62 -3.96
C LEU A 67 0.03 8.81 -3.03
N ASN A 68 -0.21 9.99 -3.58
CA ASN A 68 -0.40 11.20 -2.79
C ASN A 68 -1.84 11.28 -2.30
N SER A 69 -2.02 11.38 -0.98
CA SER A 69 -3.35 11.41 -0.36
C SER A 69 -4.18 12.64 -0.76
N ARG A 70 -3.56 13.66 -1.34
CA ARG A 70 -4.28 14.84 -1.84
C ARG A 70 -4.98 14.58 -3.17
N HIS A 71 -4.64 13.50 -3.85
CA HIS A 71 -5.25 13.13 -5.12
C HIS A 71 -6.14 11.91 -4.92
N ASN A 72 -7.16 11.82 -5.76
CA ASN A 72 -8.10 10.71 -5.73
C ASN A 72 -7.90 9.86 -6.98
N PRO A 73 -7.00 8.89 -6.93
CA PRO A 73 -6.81 8.00 -8.07
C PRO A 73 -8.07 7.18 -8.32
N THR A 74 -8.27 6.80 -9.59
CA THR A 74 -9.41 5.97 -9.95
C THR A 74 -9.24 4.56 -9.38
N GLN A 75 -10.35 3.84 -9.33
CA GLN A 75 -10.34 2.43 -8.94
C GLN A 75 -9.40 1.63 -9.86
N ASP A 76 -9.44 1.90 -11.16
CA ASP A 76 -8.57 1.22 -12.13
C ASP A 76 -7.10 1.45 -11.81
N THR A 77 -6.73 2.69 -11.49
CA THR A 77 -5.37 3.02 -11.11
C THR A 77 -4.94 2.26 -9.85
N LEU A 78 -5.78 2.27 -8.83
CA LEU A 78 -5.47 1.57 -7.59
C LEU A 78 -5.37 0.06 -7.81
N ASN A 79 -6.25 -0.51 -8.61
CA ASN A 79 -6.19 -1.94 -8.94
C ASN A 79 -4.91 -2.28 -9.68
N ARG A 80 -4.44 -1.39 -10.55
CA ARG A 80 -3.16 -1.58 -11.25
C ARG A 80 -2.00 -1.63 -10.25
N LEU A 81 -2.03 -0.76 -9.24
CA LEU A 81 -0.98 -0.73 -8.21
C LEU A 81 -1.04 -1.96 -7.31
N LEU A 82 -2.22 -2.55 -7.13
CA LEU A 82 -2.42 -3.72 -6.28
C LEU A 82 -2.16 -5.04 -7.00
N GLU A 83 -2.18 -5.03 -8.33
CA GLU A 83 -2.04 -6.25 -9.14
C GLU A 83 -0.78 -7.05 -8.82
N PRO A 84 0.42 -6.43 -8.66
CA PRO A 84 1.62 -7.20 -8.33
C PRO A 84 1.49 -8.03 -7.06
N PHE A 85 0.61 -7.63 -6.15
CA PHE A 85 0.37 -8.33 -4.88
C PHE A 85 -0.83 -9.25 -4.96
N ARG A 86 -1.42 -9.39 -6.15
CA ARG A 86 -2.63 -10.19 -6.39
C ARG A 86 -3.78 -9.73 -5.50
N LEU A 87 -3.92 -8.42 -5.36
CA LEU A 87 -5.00 -7.77 -4.63
C LEU A 87 -5.81 -6.92 -5.58
N LYS A 88 -7.06 -6.68 -5.21
CA LYS A 88 -7.93 -5.76 -5.93
C LYS A 88 -8.85 -5.06 -4.94
N LEU A 89 -9.35 -3.89 -5.33
CA LEU A 89 -10.40 -3.23 -4.57
C LEU A 89 -11.71 -3.99 -4.75
N SER A 90 -12.48 -4.05 -3.68
CA SER A 90 -13.76 -4.75 -3.69
C SER A 90 -14.72 -4.04 -2.76
N LEU A 91 -16.01 -4.22 -3.01
CA LEU A 91 -17.06 -3.72 -2.15
C LEU A 91 -17.60 -4.87 -1.31
N ALA A 92 -17.95 -4.57 -0.07
CA ALA A 92 -18.56 -5.54 0.82
C ALA A 92 -19.71 -4.85 1.57
N PRO A 93 -20.77 -5.58 1.90
CA PRO A 93 -21.83 -5.02 2.73
C PRO A 93 -21.29 -4.62 4.09
N ILE A 94 -21.81 -3.55 4.63
CA ILE A 94 -21.44 -3.12 5.98
C ILE A 94 -22.29 -3.92 6.98
N ASP A 95 -21.60 -4.59 7.92
CA ASP A 95 -22.25 -5.23 9.04
C ASP A 95 -22.83 -4.14 9.94
N PRO A 96 -24.05 -4.35 10.52
CA PRO A 96 -24.62 -3.37 11.46
C PRO A 96 -23.68 -2.98 12.60
N LEU A 97 -22.86 -3.90 13.07
CA LEU A 97 -21.91 -3.61 14.14
C LEU A 97 -20.76 -2.74 13.64
N GLU A 98 -20.25 -2.98 12.44
CA GLU A 98 -19.23 -2.15 11.82
C GLU A 98 -19.74 -0.72 11.60
N ARG A 99 -21.01 -0.61 11.22
CA ARG A 99 -21.67 0.67 11.03
C ARG A 99 -21.65 1.52 12.30
N ARG A 100 -21.88 0.89 13.45
CA ARG A 100 -21.84 1.57 14.74
C ARG A 100 -20.43 2.05 15.07
N HIS A 101 -19.42 1.30 14.71
CA HIS A 101 -18.03 1.67 14.95
C HIS A 101 -17.56 2.75 13.99
N ALA A 102 -18.10 2.78 12.78
CA ALA A 102 -17.73 3.76 11.77
C ALA A 102 -18.33 5.15 12.06
N ALA A 103 -19.42 5.19 12.78
CA ALA A 103 -20.06 6.45 13.16
C ALA A 103 -19.32 7.12 14.31
#